data_c800157f0231a4f5a19b3e1b3008b434
#
_entry.id   c800157f0231a4f5a19b3e1b3008b434
#
_cell.length_a   1.000
_cell.length_b   1.000
_cell.length_c   1.000
_cell.angle_alpha   90.00
_cell.angle_beta   90.00
_cell.angle_gamma   90.00
#
_symmetry.space_group_name_H-M   'P 1'
#
loop_
_entity.id
_entity.type
_entity.pdbx_description
1 polymer ?
#
loop_
_entity_poly.entity_id
_entity_poly.type
_entity_poly.pdbx_seq_one_letter_code
_entity_poly.pdbx_strand_id
1 'polypeptide(L)'
;SVLDAIDTTSGRRIPAGAFVVAAGAWLPAVVPDVMRSRLFVTRQEVFFFGPPAGDRRYAAEALPAWIDFEEGIYGHADLGRGVKIAIDRHGPPIDPDTADRSVEADVIETVRRELVRRLPGLARAPLLETRVCQYENSANGDFVIDRHPDYENVWIAGGGSGHGFKHGPFVGQYVRGLIDGSARREPRFALATKGTQQSRAVY
;
A
#
# COMPACT_ATOMS: atom_id res chain seq x y z
N SER A 1 3.66 -29.16 7.30
CA SER A 1 3.92 -29.14 8.76
C SER A 1 3.01 -28.14 9.46
N VAL A 2 2.96 -28.16 10.80
CA VAL A 2 2.25 -27.17 11.63
C VAL A 2 3.29 -26.34 12.36
N LEU A 3 3.08 -25.04 12.40
CA LEU A 3 3.91 -24.11 13.18
C LEU A 3 3.30 -23.98 14.59
N ASP A 4 4.07 -24.30 15.62
CA ASP A 4 3.57 -24.24 17.00
C ASP A 4 3.66 -22.84 17.62
N ALA A 5 4.71 -22.11 17.27
CA ALA A 5 4.98 -20.78 17.81
C ALA A 5 5.90 -19.97 16.89
N ILE A 6 5.92 -18.66 17.08
CA ILE A 6 6.93 -17.76 16.54
C ILE A 6 7.81 -17.21 17.67
N ASP A 7 9.09 -17.02 17.40
CA ASP A 7 10.02 -16.39 18.33
C ASP A 7 10.31 -14.97 17.85
N THR A 8 10.20 -13.99 18.75
CA THR A 8 10.51 -12.60 18.48
C THR A 8 12.01 -12.32 18.67
N THR A 9 12.51 -11.24 18.08
CA THR A 9 13.91 -10.79 18.29
C THR A 9 14.23 -10.46 19.75
N SER A 10 13.20 -10.17 20.57
CA SER A 10 13.34 -9.98 22.02
C SER A 10 13.35 -11.29 22.82
N GLY A 11 13.34 -12.44 22.15
CA GLY A 11 13.36 -13.77 22.79
C GLY A 11 11.99 -14.24 23.31
N ARG A 12 10.91 -13.52 23.03
CA ARG A 12 9.56 -13.94 23.42
C ARG A 12 9.03 -14.98 22.44
N ARG A 13 8.61 -16.12 22.96
CA ARG A 13 7.89 -17.17 22.22
C ARG A 13 6.38 -16.92 22.26
N ILE A 14 5.73 -16.93 21.09
CA ILE A 14 4.29 -16.70 20.93
C ILE A 14 3.66 -17.94 20.29
N PRO A 15 3.05 -18.83 21.09
CA PRO A 15 2.32 -19.99 20.55
C PRO A 15 0.96 -19.53 20.02
N ALA A 16 0.50 -20.18 18.93
CA ALA A 16 -0.83 -19.97 18.38
C ALA A 16 -1.28 -21.16 17.52
N GLY A 17 -2.60 -21.36 17.39
CA GLY A 17 -3.17 -22.40 16.51
C GLY A 17 -3.12 -22.03 15.04
N ALA A 18 -3.10 -20.72 14.72
CA ALA A 18 -2.95 -20.21 13.36
C ALA A 18 -2.17 -18.90 13.37
N PHE A 19 -1.45 -18.64 12.30
CA PHE A 19 -0.66 -17.44 12.10
C PHE A 19 -1.05 -16.75 10.80
N VAL A 20 -1.14 -15.42 10.82
CA VAL A 20 -1.33 -14.59 9.63
C VAL A 20 -0.14 -13.66 9.49
N VAL A 21 0.61 -13.80 8.40
CA VAL A 21 1.72 -12.92 8.07
C VAL A 21 1.19 -11.82 7.14
N ALA A 22 0.90 -10.66 7.73
CA ALA A 22 0.38 -9.47 7.04
C ALA A 22 1.39 -8.31 7.18
N ALA A 23 2.66 -8.58 6.83
CA ALA A 23 3.78 -7.69 7.09
C ALA A 23 3.99 -6.61 6.02
N GLY A 24 3.04 -6.44 5.06
CA GLY A 24 3.11 -5.39 4.05
C GLY A 24 4.41 -5.43 3.26
N ALA A 25 5.07 -4.29 3.12
CA ALA A 25 6.34 -4.16 2.40
C ALA A 25 7.48 -5.04 2.96
N TRP A 26 7.35 -5.56 4.16
CA TRP A 26 8.33 -6.47 4.79
C TRP A 26 8.05 -7.95 4.51
N LEU A 27 6.96 -8.32 3.84
CA LEU A 27 6.68 -9.72 3.50
C LEU A 27 7.85 -10.41 2.77
N PRO A 28 8.58 -9.77 1.83
CA PRO A 28 9.76 -10.38 1.19
C PRO A 28 10.90 -10.70 2.14
N ALA A 29 10.99 -9.99 3.27
CA ALA A 29 12.02 -10.24 4.29
C ALA A 29 11.55 -11.24 5.35
N VAL A 30 10.24 -11.22 5.70
CA VAL A 30 9.68 -12.09 6.75
C VAL A 30 9.47 -13.53 6.26
N VAL A 31 9.06 -13.70 5.00
CA VAL A 31 8.87 -15.02 4.37
C VAL A 31 9.59 -15.08 3.01
N PRO A 32 10.92 -15.01 3.01
CA PRO A 32 11.73 -14.79 1.81
C PRO A 32 11.59 -15.90 0.77
N ASP A 33 11.50 -17.14 1.19
CA ASP A 33 11.41 -18.30 0.29
C ASP A 33 10.13 -18.30 -0.54
N VAL A 34 9.08 -17.65 -0.02
CA VAL A 34 7.77 -17.56 -0.68
C VAL A 34 7.58 -16.22 -1.38
N MET A 35 7.98 -15.11 -0.74
CA MET A 35 7.53 -13.78 -1.17
C MET A 35 8.59 -12.93 -1.86
N ARG A 36 9.89 -13.21 -1.69
CA ARG A 36 10.98 -12.37 -2.23
C ARG A 36 10.90 -12.14 -3.75
N SER A 37 10.47 -13.16 -4.50
CA SER A 37 10.34 -13.06 -5.96
C SER A 37 8.95 -12.67 -6.44
N ARG A 38 7.98 -12.47 -5.55
CA ARG A 38 6.57 -12.24 -5.88
C ARG A 38 6.06 -10.86 -5.54
N LEU A 39 6.78 -10.14 -4.67
CA LEU A 39 6.45 -8.77 -4.29
C LEU A 39 7.59 -7.81 -4.65
N PHE A 40 7.19 -6.67 -5.16
CA PHE A 40 8.06 -5.57 -5.58
C PHE A 40 7.75 -4.35 -4.72
N VAL A 41 8.67 -3.98 -3.85
CA VAL A 41 8.47 -2.83 -2.96
C VAL A 41 8.95 -1.57 -3.67
N THR A 42 8.06 -0.61 -3.85
CA THR A 42 8.35 0.66 -4.52
C THR A 42 8.09 1.86 -3.63
N ARG A 43 8.90 2.90 -3.84
CA ARG A 43 8.75 4.20 -3.20
C ARG A 43 7.53 4.91 -3.76
N GLN A 44 6.73 5.51 -2.87
CA GLN A 44 5.60 6.36 -3.20
C GLN A 44 5.63 7.62 -2.33
N GLU A 45 5.19 8.73 -2.89
CA GLU A 45 5.22 10.00 -2.18
C GLU A 45 3.86 10.66 -2.17
N VAL A 46 3.51 11.23 -1.03
CA VAL A 46 2.27 11.97 -0.85
C VAL A 46 2.54 13.36 -0.28
N PHE A 47 1.72 14.30 -0.68
CA PHE A 47 1.90 15.73 -0.40
C PHE A 47 0.60 16.32 0.13
N PHE A 48 0.71 17.24 1.08
CA PHE A 48 -0.42 17.94 1.65
C PHE A 48 -0.20 19.44 1.50
N PHE A 49 -1.15 20.11 0.84
CA PHE A 49 -1.10 21.56 0.59
C PHE A 49 -2.18 22.27 1.36
N GLY A 50 -1.81 23.37 2.05
CA GLY A 50 -2.72 24.17 2.86
C GLY A 50 -3.66 25.01 2.00
N PRO A 51 -4.97 24.75 2.00
CA PRO A 51 -5.91 25.61 1.28
C PRO A 51 -5.99 27.00 1.92
N PRO A 52 -6.47 28.03 1.18
CA PRO A 52 -6.74 29.34 1.76
C PRO A 52 -7.70 29.23 2.95
N ALA A 53 -7.44 30.01 3.99
CA ALA A 53 -8.26 29.99 5.20
C ALA A 53 -9.73 30.30 4.87
N GLY A 54 -10.64 29.43 5.33
CA GLY A 54 -12.08 29.58 5.12
C GLY A 54 -12.59 29.15 3.74
N ASP A 55 -11.71 28.70 2.84
CA ASP A 55 -12.14 28.25 1.50
C ASP A 55 -12.72 26.83 1.55
N ARG A 56 -14.02 26.76 1.64
CA ARG A 56 -14.77 25.51 1.76
C ARG A 56 -14.79 24.64 0.51
N ARG A 57 -14.31 25.15 -0.64
CA ARG A 57 -14.20 24.34 -1.89
C ARG A 57 -13.32 23.11 -1.71
N TYR A 58 -12.39 23.16 -0.75
CA TYR A 58 -11.43 22.09 -0.46
C TYR A 58 -11.82 21.23 0.75
N ALA A 59 -12.97 21.49 1.37
CA ALA A 59 -13.47 20.69 2.48
C ALA A 59 -14.04 19.34 1.97
N ALA A 60 -14.15 18.38 2.89
CA ALA A 60 -14.57 17.01 2.58
C ALA A 60 -15.94 16.90 1.90
N GLU A 61 -16.86 17.81 2.23
CA GLU A 61 -18.21 17.87 1.67
C GLU A 61 -18.25 18.49 0.24
N ALA A 62 -17.18 19.19 -0.17
CA ALA A 62 -17.14 19.91 -1.46
C ALA A 62 -16.17 19.28 -2.48
N LEU A 63 -15.07 18.73 -2.02
CA LEU A 63 -14.06 18.09 -2.87
C LEU A 63 -14.06 16.57 -2.61
N PRO A 64 -14.59 15.75 -3.51
CA PRO A 64 -14.52 14.30 -3.39
C PRO A 64 -13.07 13.80 -3.52
N ALA A 65 -12.83 12.54 -3.14
CA ALA A 65 -11.63 11.84 -3.57
C ALA A 65 -11.68 11.66 -5.10
N TRP A 66 -10.56 11.91 -5.75
CA TRP A 66 -10.46 11.89 -7.20
C TRP A 66 -9.19 11.17 -7.65
N ILE A 67 -9.23 10.64 -8.86
CA ILE A 67 -8.07 10.06 -9.55
C ILE A 67 -8.15 10.39 -11.03
N ASP A 68 -7.03 10.77 -11.60
CA ASP A 68 -6.78 10.86 -13.02
C ASP A 68 -5.98 9.62 -13.42
N PHE A 69 -6.64 8.66 -14.04
CA PHE A 69 -6.04 7.38 -14.42
C PHE A 69 -5.01 7.51 -15.53
N GLU A 70 -5.17 8.48 -16.44
CA GLU A 70 -4.25 8.70 -17.54
C GLU A 70 -2.89 9.19 -17.03
N GLU A 71 -2.92 10.13 -16.10
CA GLU A 71 -1.71 10.70 -15.53
C GLU A 71 -1.22 9.94 -14.28
N GLY A 72 -2.03 9.07 -13.71
CA GLY A 72 -1.71 8.33 -12.48
C GLY A 72 -1.58 9.27 -11.28
N ILE A 73 -2.46 10.25 -11.16
CA ILE A 73 -2.45 11.23 -10.08
C ILE A 73 -3.78 11.20 -9.35
N TYR A 74 -3.73 11.26 -8.05
CA TYR A 74 -4.92 11.24 -7.22
C TYR A 74 -4.83 12.20 -6.03
N GLY A 75 -5.97 12.47 -5.44
CA GLY A 75 -6.03 13.31 -4.26
C GLY A 75 -7.37 13.26 -3.56
N HIS A 76 -7.44 13.98 -2.46
CA HIS A 76 -8.68 14.19 -1.71
C HIS A 76 -8.69 15.53 -1.00
N ALA A 77 -9.86 15.91 -0.49
CA ALA A 77 -10.10 17.10 0.30
C ALA A 77 -9.16 17.25 1.49
N ASP A 78 -9.16 18.45 2.04
CA ASP A 78 -8.57 18.71 3.35
C ASP A 78 -9.39 17.99 4.45
N LEU A 79 -8.73 17.03 5.10
CA LEU A 79 -9.25 16.30 6.27
C LEU A 79 -8.54 16.74 7.55
N GLY A 80 -8.13 18.01 7.64
CA GLY A 80 -7.42 18.60 8.77
C GLY A 80 -5.89 18.54 8.64
N ARG A 81 -5.36 18.17 7.46
CA ARG A 81 -3.90 18.10 7.19
C ARG A 81 -3.50 18.85 5.91
N GLY A 82 -4.46 19.45 5.23
CA GLY A 82 -4.32 20.00 3.90
C GLY A 82 -4.89 19.09 2.81
N VAL A 83 -5.04 19.64 1.63
CA VAL A 83 -5.48 18.91 0.43
C VAL A 83 -4.36 17.96 0.03
N LYS A 84 -4.69 16.66 -0.04
CA LYS A 84 -3.75 15.63 -0.48
C LYS A 84 -3.66 15.57 -2.00
N ILE A 85 -2.44 15.43 -2.49
CA ILE A 85 -2.16 15.02 -3.88
C ILE A 85 -1.00 14.02 -3.87
N ALA A 86 -1.02 13.05 -4.77
CA ALA A 86 0.02 12.06 -4.91
C ALA A 86 0.08 11.51 -6.33
N ILE A 87 1.28 11.07 -6.72
CA ILE A 87 1.50 10.31 -7.96
C ILE A 87 1.37 8.83 -7.61
N ASP A 88 0.52 8.12 -8.34
CA ASP A 88 0.25 6.70 -8.10
C ASP A 88 1.14 5.76 -8.92
N ARG A 89 1.80 6.27 -9.96
CA ARG A 89 2.79 5.51 -10.72
C ARG A 89 3.87 4.97 -9.79
N HIS A 90 4.30 3.73 -10.04
CA HIS A 90 5.34 3.11 -9.23
C HIS A 90 6.65 3.91 -9.30
N GLY A 91 7.12 4.32 -8.13
CA GLY A 91 8.45 4.90 -7.96
C GLY A 91 9.56 3.82 -8.01
N PRO A 92 10.79 4.20 -7.73
CA PRO A 92 11.91 3.26 -7.73
C PRO A 92 11.74 2.18 -6.66
N PRO A 93 12.35 1.00 -6.86
CA PRO A 93 12.44 -0.01 -5.80
C PRO A 93 13.12 0.55 -4.55
N ILE A 94 12.62 0.18 -3.38
CA ILE A 94 13.21 0.58 -2.09
C ILE A 94 13.26 -0.58 -1.11
N ASP A 95 14.20 -0.49 -0.19
CA ASP A 95 14.23 -1.28 1.03
C ASP A 95 13.42 -0.54 2.12
N PRO A 96 12.35 -1.13 2.68
CA PRO A 96 11.50 -0.44 3.65
C PRO A 96 12.20 -0.07 4.96
N ASP A 97 13.31 -0.74 5.32
CA ASP A 97 14.06 -0.48 6.54
C ASP A 97 15.08 0.65 6.39
N THR A 98 15.71 0.75 5.21
CA THR A 98 16.86 1.66 5.00
C THR A 98 16.57 2.83 4.09
N ALA A 99 15.40 2.86 3.43
CA ALA A 99 15.06 3.91 2.48
C ALA A 99 15.00 5.30 3.14
N ASP A 100 15.61 6.28 2.47
CA ASP A 100 15.45 7.68 2.84
C ASP A 100 13.98 8.10 2.74
N ARG A 101 13.51 8.81 3.76
CA ARG A 101 12.14 9.32 3.87
C ARG A 101 12.03 10.82 3.56
N SER A 102 13.09 11.44 3.08
CA SER A 102 13.06 12.79 2.52
C SER A 102 12.51 12.78 1.09
N VAL A 103 11.90 13.88 0.68
CA VAL A 103 11.37 14.06 -0.68
C VAL A 103 12.21 15.10 -1.40
N GLU A 104 12.67 14.75 -2.59
CA GLU A 104 13.51 15.63 -3.41
C GLU A 104 12.74 16.85 -3.94
N ALA A 105 13.45 17.96 -4.13
CA ALA A 105 12.85 19.22 -4.53
C ALA A 105 12.19 19.17 -5.92
N ASP A 106 12.76 18.43 -6.85
CA ASP A 106 12.23 18.26 -8.22
C ASP A 106 10.93 17.47 -8.25
N VAL A 107 10.75 16.52 -7.32
CA VAL A 107 9.49 15.79 -7.13
C VAL A 107 8.41 16.73 -6.59
N ILE A 108 8.77 17.59 -5.62
CA ILE A 108 7.85 18.61 -5.08
C ILE A 108 7.40 19.56 -6.21
N GLU A 109 8.31 20.02 -7.05
CA GLU A 109 8.00 20.90 -8.17
C GLU A 109 7.10 20.20 -9.22
N THR A 110 7.35 18.94 -9.49
CA THR A 110 6.50 18.13 -10.38
C THR A 110 5.08 18.03 -9.85
N VAL A 111 4.92 17.69 -8.58
CA VAL A 111 3.61 17.59 -7.95
C VAL A 111 2.92 18.96 -7.87
N ARG A 112 3.68 20.03 -7.66
CA ARG A 112 3.12 21.39 -7.66
C ARG A 112 2.57 21.79 -9.03
N ARG A 113 3.24 21.44 -10.13
CA ARG A 113 2.71 21.65 -11.48
C ARG A 113 1.39 20.92 -11.69
N GLU A 114 1.30 19.69 -11.23
CA GLU A 114 0.08 18.91 -11.33
C GLU A 114 -1.05 19.44 -10.42
N LEU A 115 -0.71 19.92 -9.24
CA LEU A 115 -1.65 20.59 -8.35
C LEU A 115 -2.25 21.82 -9.03
N VAL A 116 -1.42 22.68 -9.62
CA VAL A 116 -1.86 23.91 -10.32
C VAL A 116 -2.77 23.57 -11.49
N ARG A 117 -2.44 22.53 -12.24
CA ARG A 117 -3.24 22.11 -13.41
C ARG A 117 -4.64 21.65 -13.01
N ARG A 118 -4.79 20.95 -11.88
CA ARG A 118 -6.06 20.37 -11.44
C ARG A 118 -6.84 21.23 -10.45
N LEU A 119 -6.13 21.88 -9.58
CA LEU A 119 -6.67 22.71 -8.52
C LEU A 119 -6.00 24.09 -8.53
N PRO A 120 -6.22 24.91 -9.57
CA PRO A 120 -5.50 26.18 -9.78
C PRO A 120 -5.63 27.16 -8.61
N GLY A 121 -6.71 27.07 -7.83
CA GLY A 121 -6.87 27.85 -6.61
C GLY A 121 -5.84 27.53 -5.51
N LEU A 122 -5.12 26.41 -5.63
CA LEU A 122 -4.03 26.02 -4.73
C LEU A 122 -2.63 26.33 -5.29
N ALA A 123 -2.51 27.11 -6.37
CA ALA A 123 -1.24 27.40 -7.03
C ALA A 123 -0.19 27.97 -6.06
N ARG A 124 -0.60 28.78 -5.10
CA ARG A 124 0.25 29.39 -4.08
C ARG A 124 0.12 28.74 -2.70
N ALA A 125 -0.55 27.61 -2.61
CA ALA A 125 -0.75 26.91 -1.36
C ALA A 125 0.61 26.47 -0.76
N PRO A 126 0.83 26.69 0.54
CA PRO A 126 2.02 26.18 1.21
C PRO A 126 2.00 24.67 1.23
N LEU A 127 3.15 24.05 1.01
CA LEU A 127 3.36 22.64 1.29
C LEU A 127 3.45 22.46 2.81
N LEU A 128 2.49 21.74 3.39
CA LEU A 128 2.42 21.55 4.83
C LEU A 128 3.16 20.29 5.27
N GLU A 129 3.08 19.24 4.45
CA GLU A 129 3.65 17.94 4.81
C GLU A 129 3.98 17.14 3.55
N THR A 130 5.04 16.35 3.63
CA THR A 130 5.37 15.27 2.70
C THR A 130 5.52 13.97 3.45
N ARG A 131 5.21 12.86 2.79
CA ARG A 131 5.51 11.51 3.31
C ARG A 131 6.03 10.63 2.20
N VAL A 132 7.03 9.83 2.54
CA VAL A 132 7.46 8.70 1.74
C VAL A 132 6.79 7.45 2.26
N CYS A 133 5.96 6.85 1.43
CA CYS A 133 5.29 5.59 1.63
C CYS A 133 5.98 4.49 0.82
N GLN A 134 5.53 3.27 0.97
CA GLN A 134 5.93 2.14 0.14
C GLN A 134 4.71 1.34 -0.30
N TYR A 135 4.70 0.93 -1.58
CA TYR A 135 3.75 -0.06 -2.05
C TYR A 135 4.40 -1.44 -2.04
N GLU A 136 3.63 -2.44 -1.68
CA GLU A 136 3.95 -3.86 -1.82
C GLU A 136 3.22 -4.40 -3.05
N ASN A 137 3.85 -4.29 -4.21
CA ASN A 137 3.20 -4.63 -5.47
C ASN A 137 3.35 -6.11 -5.77
N SER A 138 2.25 -6.80 -6.06
CA SER A 138 2.30 -8.11 -6.70
C SER A 138 2.52 -7.96 -8.21
N ALA A 139 2.96 -9.02 -8.88
CA ALA A 139 3.26 -8.99 -10.31
C ALA A 139 2.08 -8.53 -11.18
N ASN A 140 0.86 -8.91 -10.80
CA ASN A 140 -0.38 -8.62 -11.53
C ASN A 140 -1.27 -7.57 -10.86
N GLY A 141 -0.85 -7.01 -9.72
CA GLY A 141 -1.61 -6.03 -8.95
C GLY A 141 -2.74 -6.61 -8.07
N ASP A 142 -3.02 -7.90 -8.13
CA ASP A 142 -3.99 -8.55 -7.25
C ASP A 142 -3.38 -8.87 -5.88
N PHE A 143 -4.22 -8.95 -4.84
CA PHE A 143 -3.80 -9.40 -3.53
C PHE A 143 -3.09 -10.75 -3.57
N VAL A 144 -2.20 -10.97 -2.62
CA VAL A 144 -1.65 -12.29 -2.29
C VAL A 144 -2.29 -12.72 -0.97
N ILE A 145 -3.26 -13.62 -1.04
CA ILE A 145 -3.91 -14.18 0.15
C ILE A 145 -3.99 -15.69 -0.03
N ASP A 146 -3.04 -16.38 0.59
CA ASP A 146 -2.94 -17.84 0.45
C ASP A 146 -2.31 -18.47 1.69
N ARG A 147 -2.38 -19.79 1.78
CA ARG A 147 -1.69 -20.56 2.80
C ARG A 147 -0.22 -20.71 2.44
N HIS A 148 0.65 -20.65 3.44
CA HIS A 148 2.07 -20.96 3.26
C HIS A 148 2.24 -22.39 2.70
N PRO A 149 3.12 -22.61 1.72
CA PRO A 149 3.25 -23.95 1.10
C PRO A 149 3.70 -25.02 2.09
N ASP A 150 4.54 -24.71 3.06
CA ASP A 150 5.14 -25.67 3.99
C ASP A 150 4.41 -25.80 5.32
N TYR A 151 3.55 -24.80 5.67
CA TYR A 151 2.84 -24.77 6.94
C TYR A 151 1.33 -24.72 6.74
N GLU A 152 0.63 -25.68 7.36
CA GLU A 152 -0.82 -25.83 7.21
C GLU A 152 -1.62 -24.75 7.94
N ASN A 153 -1.06 -24.17 9.00
CA ASN A 153 -1.68 -23.17 9.85
C ASN A 153 -1.10 -21.77 9.69
N VAL A 154 -0.29 -21.51 8.65
CA VAL A 154 0.26 -20.19 8.34
C VAL A 154 -0.39 -19.64 7.07
N TRP A 155 -0.89 -18.43 7.17
CA TRP A 155 -1.51 -17.67 6.07
C TRP A 155 -0.71 -16.43 5.76
N ILE A 156 -0.62 -16.09 4.49
CA ILE A 156 0.04 -14.87 3.99
C ILE A 156 -1.06 -13.95 3.47
N ALA A 157 -1.00 -12.68 3.85
CA ALA A 157 -1.91 -11.65 3.36
C ALA A 157 -1.13 -10.39 3.01
N GLY A 158 -1.13 -9.99 1.74
CA GLY A 158 -0.42 -8.82 1.24
C GLY A 158 -0.70 -8.55 -0.22
N GLY A 159 0.25 -7.88 -0.90
CA GLY A 159 0.10 -7.51 -2.29
C GLY A 159 -0.97 -6.44 -2.52
N GLY A 160 -1.11 -5.51 -1.58
CA GLY A 160 -2.10 -4.44 -1.64
C GLY A 160 -1.91 -3.47 -2.82
N SER A 161 -0.73 -3.46 -3.44
CA SER A 161 -0.39 -2.80 -4.71
C SER A 161 -0.92 -1.35 -4.80
N GLY A 162 -0.83 -0.59 -3.70
CA GLY A 162 -1.30 0.79 -3.60
C GLY A 162 -2.81 0.96 -3.35
N HIS A 163 -3.63 -0.05 -3.61
CA HIS A 163 -5.10 0.07 -3.48
C HIS A 163 -5.71 -0.75 -2.32
N GLY A 164 -4.89 -1.43 -1.51
CA GLY A 164 -5.35 -2.39 -0.51
C GLY A 164 -6.12 -1.79 0.67
N PHE A 165 -5.82 -0.57 1.10
CA PHE A 165 -6.34 0.02 2.33
C PHE A 165 -7.88 -0.02 2.44
N LYS A 166 -8.59 0.41 1.39
CA LYS A 166 -10.06 0.42 1.36
C LYS A 166 -10.70 -0.96 1.47
N HIS A 167 -9.95 -2.02 1.19
CA HIS A 167 -10.42 -3.41 1.25
C HIS A 167 -10.11 -4.10 2.59
N GLY A 168 -9.40 -3.44 3.50
CA GLY A 168 -8.92 -4.01 4.76
C GLY A 168 -9.97 -4.79 5.55
N PRO A 169 -11.17 -4.25 5.81
CA PRO A 169 -12.21 -4.96 6.56
C PRO A 169 -12.64 -6.26 5.86
N PHE A 170 -12.83 -6.22 4.54
CA PHE A 170 -13.20 -7.40 3.75
C PHE A 170 -12.05 -8.43 3.72
N VAL A 171 -10.81 -7.98 3.51
CA VAL A 171 -9.62 -8.86 3.53
C VAL A 171 -9.51 -9.57 4.88
N GLY A 172 -9.69 -8.85 5.99
CA GLY A 172 -9.68 -9.45 7.34
C GLY A 172 -10.77 -10.51 7.52
N GLN A 173 -11.99 -10.22 7.09
CA GLN A 173 -13.10 -11.18 7.12
C GLN A 173 -12.82 -12.40 6.24
N TYR A 174 -12.28 -12.17 5.05
CA TYR A 174 -11.93 -13.23 4.11
C TYR A 174 -10.84 -14.15 4.66
N VAL A 175 -9.74 -13.61 5.19
CA VAL A 175 -8.66 -14.39 5.82
C VAL A 175 -9.19 -15.20 7.00
N ARG A 176 -10.03 -14.60 7.86
CA ARG A 176 -10.69 -15.33 8.93
C ARG A 176 -11.49 -16.51 8.38
N GLY A 177 -12.29 -16.30 7.34
CA GLY A 177 -13.09 -17.36 6.73
C GLY A 177 -12.25 -18.47 6.09
N LEU A 178 -11.04 -18.16 5.60
CA LEU A 178 -10.09 -19.19 5.14
C LEU A 178 -9.54 -20.02 6.30
N ILE A 179 -9.29 -19.40 7.45
CA ILE A 179 -8.78 -20.09 8.65
C ILE A 179 -9.82 -21.03 9.24
N ASP A 180 -11.07 -20.58 9.36
CA ASP A 180 -12.16 -21.37 9.94
C ASP A 180 -12.89 -22.28 8.94
N GLY A 181 -12.50 -22.24 7.65
CA GLY A 181 -13.05 -23.06 6.58
C GLY A 181 -14.40 -22.58 6.03
N SER A 182 -14.90 -21.42 6.46
CA SER A 182 -16.17 -20.85 5.98
C SER A 182 -16.05 -20.11 4.64
N ALA A 183 -14.84 -19.73 4.22
CA ALA A 183 -14.58 -19.11 2.92
C ALA A 183 -13.87 -20.07 1.95
N ARG A 184 -14.15 -19.92 0.65
CA ARG A 184 -13.41 -20.59 -0.41
C ARG A 184 -12.21 -19.75 -0.85
N ARG A 185 -11.14 -20.40 -1.27
CA ARG A 185 -9.98 -19.73 -1.86
C ARG A 185 -10.37 -19.05 -3.17
N GLU A 186 -10.00 -17.78 -3.31
CA GLU A 186 -10.08 -17.04 -4.57
C GLU A 186 -8.81 -17.32 -5.39
N PRO A 187 -8.91 -17.95 -6.57
CA PRO A 187 -7.74 -18.33 -7.36
C PRO A 187 -6.84 -17.16 -7.72
N ARG A 188 -7.41 -15.97 -7.96
CA ARG A 188 -6.65 -14.76 -8.28
C ARG A 188 -5.68 -14.33 -7.17
N PHE A 189 -5.98 -14.69 -5.91
CA PHE A 189 -5.15 -14.32 -4.76
C PHE A 189 -4.09 -15.38 -4.43
N ALA A 190 -4.14 -16.53 -5.10
CA ALA A 190 -3.22 -17.62 -4.84
C ALA A 190 -1.77 -17.31 -5.21
N LEU A 191 -0.84 -17.81 -4.43
CA LEU A 191 0.61 -17.71 -4.70
C LEU A 191 0.97 -18.23 -6.09
N ALA A 192 0.30 -19.28 -6.55
CA ALA A 192 0.55 -19.90 -7.86
C ALA A 192 0.25 -18.97 -9.05
N THR A 193 -0.56 -17.93 -8.86
CA THR A 193 -0.90 -16.96 -9.91
C THR A 193 0.02 -15.74 -9.92
N LYS A 194 0.97 -15.67 -8.99
CA LYS A 194 1.91 -14.55 -8.87
C LYS A 194 3.19 -14.83 -9.63
N GLY A 195 3.42 -14.06 -10.69
CA GLY A 195 4.65 -14.08 -11.44
C GLY A 195 5.84 -13.48 -10.67
N THR A 196 7.03 -13.71 -11.22
CA THR A 196 8.29 -13.15 -10.71
C THR A 196 8.70 -11.87 -11.43
N GLN A 197 7.92 -11.42 -12.41
CA GLN A 197 8.11 -10.17 -13.13
C GLN A 197 6.84 -9.34 -13.02
N GLN A 198 7.01 -8.07 -12.75
CA GLN A 198 5.88 -7.15 -12.69
C GLN A 198 5.30 -6.97 -14.09
N SER A 199 4.06 -7.39 -14.27
CA SER A 199 3.34 -7.34 -15.55
C SER A 199 2.30 -6.22 -15.62
N ARG A 200 2.00 -5.58 -14.48
CA ARG A 200 1.04 -4.50 -14.36
C ARG A 200 1.73 -3.27 -13.77
N ALA A 201 1.76 -2.17 -14.53
CA ALA A 201 1.80 -0.84 -13.94
C ALA A 201 0.46 -0.60 -13.22
N VAL A 202 0.43 0.23 -12.20
CA VAL A 202 -0.79 0.44 -11.40
C VAL A 202 -1.94 0.97 -12.28
N TYR A 203 -1.62 1.61 -13.38
CA TYR A 203 -2.57 2.04 -14.41
C TYR A 203 -1.96 2.01 -15.79
#